data_34107863cef650630d987c88e792692c
#
_entry.id   34107863cef650630d987c88e792692c
#
_cell.length_a   1.000
_cell.length_b   1.000
_cell.length_c   1.000
_cell.angle_alpha   90.00
_cell.angle_beta   90.00
_cell.angle_gamma   90.00
#
_symmetry.space_group_name_H-M   'P 1'
#
loop_
_entity.id
_entity.type
_entity.pdbx_description
1 polymer ?
#
loop_
_entity_poly.entity_id
_entity_poly.type
_entity_poly.pdbx_seq_one_letter_code
_entity_poly.pdbx_strand_id
1 'polypeptide(L)'
;MTKSKKTKTHKKIDGQLLQMNKKFSNLKMKQKDKITGWVYEEYKKYVTEHDKVPDLLADEQIVEAVLDKINEAQIWIPDGEIYDYYRRKKPQLQKRLDNEKVIKFKSYVSFYKSIVDQDRALLLYAILNMRLFI
;
A
#
# COMPACT_ATOMS: atom_id res chain seq x y z
N MET A 1 2.52 19.91 45.51
CA MET A 1 2.43 18.82 44.54
C MET A 1 1.53 19.23 43.39
N THR A 2 2.12 19.47 42.27
CA THR A 2 1.39 19.73 41.02
C THR A 2 0.81 18.41 40.51
N LYS A 3 -0.50 18.23 40.62
CA LYS A 3 -1.17 17.12 39.95
C LYS A 3 -1.02 17.33 38.45
N SER A 4 -0.23 16.46 37.78
CA SER A 4 -0.19 16.43 36.32
C SER A 4 -1.61 16.19 35.82
N LYS A 5 -2.14 17.11 35.00
CA LYS A 5 -3.42 16.89 34.32
C LYS A 5 -3.27 15.65 33.44
N LYS A 6 -3.90 14.56 33.86
CA LYS A 6 -4.03 13.38 32.99
C LYS A 6 -4.77 13.81 31.73
N THR A 7 -4.08 13.86 30.61
CA THR A 7 -4.71 14.03 29.29
C THR A 7 -5.73 12.92 29.10
N LYS A 8 -6.96 13.29 28.73
CA LYS A 8 -8.00 12.30 28.44
C LYS A 8 -7.53 11.43 27.26
N THR A 9 -7.20 10.17 27.55
CA THR A 9 -6.75 9.21 26.53
C THR A 9 -7.92 8.63 25.72
N HIS A 10 -9.17 8.79 26.21
CA HIS A 10 -10.36 8.26 25.58
C HIS A 10 -11.38 9.40 25.35
N LYS A 11 -12.07 9.33 24.22
CA LYS A 11 -13.15 10.24 23.85
C LYS A 11 -14.36 9.45 23.39
N LYS A 12 -15.55 9.86 23.83
CA LYS A 12 -16.81 9.25 23.40
C LYS A 12 -17.25 9.91 22.08
N ILE A 13 -17.34 9.12 21.01
CA ILE A 13 -17.79 9.55 19.68
C ILE A 13 -18.87 8.57 19.24
N ASP A 14 -20.06 9.07 18.87
CA ASP A 14 -21.21 8.26 18.43
C ASP A 14 -21.57 7.11 19.39
N GLY A 15 -21.47 7.38 20.70
CA GLY A 15 -21.77 6.40 21.73
C GLY A 15 -20.67 5.39 22.01
N GLN A 16 -19.56 5.43 21.29
CA GLN A 16 -18.41 4.54 21.48
C GLN A 16 -17.26 5.26 22.20
N LEU A 17 -16.63 4.57 23.13
CA LEU A 17 -15.45 5.06 23.83
C LEU A 17 -14.21 4.74 23.00
N LEU A 18 -13.58 5.77 22.43
CA LEU A 18 -12.43 5.63 21.55
C LEU A 18 -11.13 6.08 22.25
N GLN A 19 -10.08 5.30 22.12
CA GLN A 19 -8.76 5.61 22.64
C GLN A 19 -8.04 6.58 21.67
N MET A 20 -7.86 7.83 22.09
CA MET A 20 -7.29 8.89 21.25
C MET A 20 -5.77 8.77 21.04
N ASN A 21 -5.08 8.06 21.94
CA ASN A 21 -3.63 7.81 21.84
C ASN A 21 -3.29 6.40 21.35
N LYS A 22 -4.25 5.71 20.73
CA LYS A 22 -4.03 4.37 20.19
C LYS A 22 -2.97 4.40 19.09
N LYS A 23 -1.97 3.53 19.22
CA LYS A 23 -0.90 3.38 18.23
C LYS A 23 -1.22 2.23 17.26
N PHE A 24 -0.64 2.32 16.07
CA PHE A 24 -0.76 1.24 15.07
C PHE A 24 -0.35 -0.12 15.64
N SER A 25 0.71 -0.17 16.43
CA SER A 25 1.19 -1.39 17.09
C SER A 25 0.18 -2.03 18.04
N ASN A 26 -0.79 -1.25 18.55
CA ASN A 26 -1.83 -1.72 19.47
C ASN A 26 -3.01 -2.39 18.77
N LEU A 27 -3.06 -2.34 17.45
CA LEU A 27 -4.10 -3.00 16.67
C LEU A 27 -3.97 -4.53 16.72
N LYS A 28 -5.10 -5.21 16.60
CA LYS A 28 -5.12 -6.67 16.43
C LYS A 28 -4.41 -7.05 15.12
N MET A 29 -3.76 -8.22 15.09
CA MET A 29 -3.02 -8.68 13.91
C MET A 29 -3.86 -8.68 12.64
N LYS A 30 -5.10 -9.14 12.72
CA LYS A 30 -6.03 -9.14 11.57
C LYS A 30 -6.30 -7.74 11.04
N GLN A 31 -6.41 -6.75 11.93
CA GLN A 31 -6.61 -5.36 11.56
C GLN A 31 -5.35 -4.76 10.91
N LYS A 32 -4.18 -5.06 11.47
CA LYS A 32 -2.89 -4.66 10.88
C LYS A 32 -2.73 -5.21 9.47
N ASP A 33 -3.03 -6.49 9.27
CA ASP A 33 -2.92 -7.15 7.97
C ASP A 33 -3.85 -6.51 6.94
N LYS A 34 -5.06 -6.19 7.31
CA LYS A 34 -5.99 -5.47 6.44
C LYS A 34 -5.46 -4.09 6.04
N ILE A 35 -5.00 -3.32 7.02
CA ILE A 35 -4.49 -1.97 6.78
C ILE A 35 -3.24 -2.01 5.91
N THR A 36 -2.30 -2.89 6.20
CA THR A 36 -1.08 -3.04 5.39
C THR A 36 -1.40 -3.43 3.95
N GLY A 37 -2.38 -4.30 3.75
CA GLY A 37 -2.88 -4.68 2.43
C GLY A 37 -3.48 -3.48 1.69
N TRP A 38 -4.34 -2.71 2.33
CA TRP A 38 -4.96 -1.53 1.73
C TRP A 38 -3.95 -0.44 1.37
N VAL A 39 -2.96 -0.21 2.25
CA VAL A 39 -1.89 0.75 1.98
C VAL A 39 -1.12 0.35 0.71
N TYR A 40 -0.75 -0.91 0.60
CA TYR A 40 -0.05 -1.41 -0.57
C TYR A 40 -0.90 -1.33 -1.84
N GLU A 41 -2.17 -1.72 -1.77
CA GLU A 41 -3.10 -1.66 -2.90
C GLU A 41 -3.28 -0.23 -3.43
N GLU A 42 -3.48 0.73 -2.54
CA GLU A 42 -3.64 2.14 -2.93
C GLU A 42 -2.35 2.73 -3.50
N TYR A 43 -1.20 2.38 -2.91
CA TYR A 43 0.11 2.78 -3.44
C TYR A 43 0.34 2.24 -4.85
N LYS A 44 0.11 0.95 -5.03
CA LYS A 44 0.25 0.27 -6.32
C LYS A 44 -0.69 0.85 -7.37
N LYS A 45 -1.93 1.13 -7.00
CA LYS A 45 -2.92 1.75 -7.88
C LYS A 45 -2.43 3.11 -8.39
N TYR A 46 -1.92 3.95 -7.51
CA TYR A 46 -1.39 5.26 -7.88
C TYR A 46 -0.21 5.14 -8.84
N VAL A 47 0.79 4.33 -8.50
CA VAL A 47 1.99 4.14 -9.33
C VAL A 47 1.63 3.55 -10.71
N THR A 48 0.68 2.62 -10.74
CA THR A 48 0.21 2.02 -12.01
C THR A 48 -0.50 3.04 -12.90
N GLU A 49 -1.33 3.91 -12.31
CA GLU A 49 -2.07 4.94 -13.06
C GLU A 49 -1.19 6.09 -13.55
N HIS A 50 -0.19 6.50 -12.77
CA HIS A 50 0.60 7.71 -13.02
C HIS A 50 2.03 7.44 -13.48
N ASP A 51 2.50 6.19 -13.39
CA ASP A 51 3.85 5.75 -13.75
C ASP A 51 4.95 6.58 -13.09
N LYS A 52 4.76 6.94 -11.83
CA LYS A 52 5.73 7.69 -11.03
C LYS A 52 5.56 7.42 -9.54
N VAL A 53 6.63 7.68 -8.78
CA VAL A 53 6.57 7.64 -7.32
C VAL A 53 5.66 8.77 -6.81
N PRO A 54 4.76 8.49 -5.84
CA PRO A 54 3.87 9.51 -5.30
C PRO A 54 4.63 10.69 -4.69
N ASP A 55 4.22 11.91 -5.04
CA ASP A 55 4.65 13.13 -4.38
C ASP A 55 3.87 13.37 -3.07
N LEU A 56 4.12 14.47 -2.40
CA LEU A 56 3.48 14.77 -1.11
C LEU A 56 1.96 14.84 -1.21
N LEU A 57 1.43 15.47 -2.26
CA LEU A 57 -0.02 15.57 -2.47
C LEU A 57 -0.63 14.20 -2.77
N ALA A 58 0.04 13.39 -3.58
CA ALA A 58 -0.39 12.04 -3.88
C ALA A 58 -0.34 11.14 -2.64
N ASP A 59 0.67 11.31 -1.78
CA ASP A 59 0.76 10.59 -0.50
C ASP A 59 -0.47 10.86 0.37
N GLU A 60 -0.92 12.11 0.45
CA GLU A 60 -2.13 12.47 1.19
C GLU A 60 -3.36 11.78 0.61
N GLN A 61 -3.51 11.76 -0.71
CA GLN A 61 -4.63 11.09 -1.39
C GLN A 61 -4.64 9.59 -1.13
N ILE A 62 -3.47 8.95 -1.14
CA ILE A 62 -3.33 7.52 -0.86
C ILE A 62 -3.76 7.23 0.58
N VAL A 63 -3.28 8.00 1.54
CA VAL A 63 -3.62 7.82 2.95
C VAL A 63 -5.10 8.07 3.20
N GLU A 64 -5.69 9.10 2.60
CA GLU A 64 -7.13 9.37 2.70
C GLU A 64 -7.97 8.19 2.20
N ALA A 65 -7.61 7.59 1.07
CA ALA A 65 -8.28 6.42 0.54
C ALA A 65 -8.19 5.22 1.50
N VAL A 66 -7.05 5.03 2.15
CA VAL A 66 -6.87 3.99 3.17
C VAL A 66 -7.72 4.29 4.41
N LEU A 67 -7.76 5.55 4.85
CA LEU A 67 -8.59 5.97 6.00
C LEU A 67 -10.07 5.73 5.75
N ASP A 68 -10.55 5.94 4.53
CA ASP A 68 -11.94 5.65 4.15
C ASP A 68 -12.25 4.15 4.31
N LYS A 69 -11.35 3.29 3.88
CA LYS A 69 -11.47 1.83 4.05
C LYS A 69 -11.45 1.42 5.51
N ILE A 70 -10.60 2.05 6.31
CA ILE A 70 -10.50 1.82 7.76
C ILE A 70 -11.82 2.19 8.43
N ASN A 71 -12.41 3.32 8.08
CA ASN A 71 -13.67 3.79 8.62
C ASN A 71 -14.83 2.85 8.23
N GLU A 72 -14.88 2.40 6.98
CA GLU A 72 -15.88 1.43 6.51
C GLU A 72 -15.79 0.10 7.25
N ALA A 73 -14.58 -0.33 7.59
CA ALA A 73 -14.35 -1.56 8.37
C ALA A 73 -14.56 -1.37 9.87
N GLN A 74 -14.92 -0.16 10.32
CA GLN A 74 -15.14 0.19 11.74
C GLN A 74 -13.92 -0.09 12.62
N ILE A 75 -12.73 0.09 12.07
CA ILE A 75 -11.47 0.00 12.81
C ILE A 75 -11.15 1.40 13.34
N TRP A 76 -10.92 1.50 14.66
CA TRP A 76 -10.51 2.77 15.23
C TRP A 76 -8.99 2.87 15.32
N ILE A 77 -8.45 3.92 14.72
CA ILE A 77 -7.06 4.35 14.89
C ILE A 77 -6.98 5.85 14.55
N PRO A 78 -6.19 6.65 15.28
CA PRO A 78 -5.98 8.05 14.90
C PRO A 78 -5.35 8.18 13.51
N ASP A 79 -5.80 9.19 12.75
CA ASP A 79 -5.34 9.41 11.37
C ASP A 79 -3.82 9.59 11.28
N GLY A 80 -3.23 10.31 12.23
CA GLY A 80 -1.79 10.55 12.27
C GLY A 80 -0.95 9.28 12.36
N GLU A 81 -1.46 8.23 13.00
CA GLU A 81 -0.78 6.93 13.08
C GLU A 81 -0.67 6.27 11.69
N ILE A 82 -1.69 6.43 10.86
CA ILE A 82 -1.69 5.89 9.50
C ILE A 82 -0.72 6.69 8.61
N TYR A 83 -0.69 8.03 8.73
CA TYR A 83 0.28 8.85 8.02
C TYR A 83 1.73 8.48 8.38
N ASP A 84 2.02 8.31 9.68
CA ASP A 84 3.34 7.91 10.15
C ASP A 84 3.72 6.51 9.66
N TYR A 85 2.79 5.58 9.72
CA TYR A 85 2.98 4.22 9.19
C TYR A 85 3.31 4.26 7.69
N TYR A 86 2.53 4.99 6.90
CA TYR A 86 2.72 5.12 5.46
C TYR A 86 4.11 5.70 5.12
N ARG A 87 4.49 6.79 5.79
CA ARG A 87 5.80 7.44 5.57
C ARG A 87 6.96 6.50 5.84
N ARG A 88 6.89 5.75 6.94
CA ARG A 88 7.93 4.78 7.29
C ARG A 88 8.01 3.62 6.30
N LYS A 89 6.87 3.21 5.77
CA LYS A 89 6.77 2.04 4.88
C LYS A 89 6.91 2.36 3.40
N LYS A 90 6.81 3.62 3.01
CA LYS A 90 6.87 4.04 1.61
C LYS A 90 8.06 3.46 0.82
N PRO A 91 9.32 3.49 1.31
CA PRO A 91 10.44 2.87 0.60
C PRO A 91 10.26 1.37 0.40
N GLN A 92 9.70 0.68 1.39
CA GLN A 92 9.44 -0.76 1.31
C GLN A 92 8.30 -1.09 0.34
N LEU A 93 7.27 -0.24 0.27
CA LEU A 93 6.18 -0.38 -0.70
C LEU A 93 6.72 -0.28 -2.12
N GLN A 94 7.56 0.70 -2.39
CA GLN A 94 8.19 0.88 -3.69
C GLN A 94 9.07 -0.31 -4.06
N LYS A 95 9.88 -0.78 -3.13
CA LYS A 95 10.73 -1.95 -3.32
C LYS A 95 9.92 -3.21 -3.62
N ARG A 96 8.83 -3.42 -2.90
CA ARG A 96 7.92 -4.56 -3.13
C ARG A 96 7.32 -4.50 -4.54
N LEU A 97 6.87 -3.31 -4.95
CA LEU A 97 6.29 -3.10 -6.28
C LEU A 97 7.33 -3.35 -7.39
N ASP A 98 8.55 -2.86 -7.22
CA ASP A 98 9.65 -3.09 -8.16
C ASP A 98 9.99 -4.58 -8.27
N ASN A 99 10.01 -5.29 -7.16
CA ASN A 99 10.24 -6.74 -7.13
C ASN A 99 9.13 -7.52 -7.85
N GLU A 100 7.87 -7.13 -7.68
CA GLU A 100 6.75 -7.73 -8.39
C GLU A 100 6.87 -7.53 -9.91
N LYS A 101 7.27 -6.35 -10.36
CA LYS A 101 7.53 -6.05 -11.78
C LYS A 101 8.64 -6.92 -12.35
N VAL A 102 9.74 -7.08 -11.61
CA VAL A 102 10.87 -7.92 -12.02
C VAL A 102 10.45 -9.39 -12.13
N ILE A 103 9.69 -9.90 -11.18
CA ILE A 103 9.18 -11.29 -11.20
C ILE A 103 8.28 -11.51 -12.41
N LYS A 104 7.35 -10.60 -12.68
CA LYS A 104 6.49 -10.65 -13.87
C LYS A 104 7.30 -10.65 -15.15
N PHE A 105 8.29 -9.78 -15.25
CA PHE A 105 9.16 -9.66 -16.42
C PHE A 105 9.94 -10.99 -16.65
N LYS A 106 10.54 -11.54 -15.61
CA LYS A 106 11.27 -12.81 -15.69
C LYS A 106 10.37 -13.96 -16.14
N SER A 107 9.16 -14.04 -15.60
CA SER A 107 8.15 -15.03 -15.96
C SER A 107 7.75 -14.90 -17.44
N TYR A 108 7.56 -13.67 -17.90
CA TYR A 108 7.23 -13.34 -19.29
C TYR A 108 8.35 -13.74 -20.24
N VAL A 109 9.59 -13.39 -19.91
CA VAL A 109 10.78 -13.75 -20.71
C VAL A 109 10.92 -15.26 -20.82
N SER A 110 10.75 -16.00 -19.71
CA SER A 110 10.80 -17.46 -19.70
C SER A 110 9.72 -18.07 -20.59
N PHE A 111 8.49 -17.55 -20.52
CA PHE A 111 7.39 -18.00 -21.37
C PHE A 111 7.68 -17.80 -22.85
N TYR A 112 8.10 -16.58 -23.25
CA TYR A 112 8.43 -16.28 -24.64
C TYR A 112 9.64 -17.06 -25.15
N LYS A 113 10.64 -17.27 -24.32
CA LYS A 113 11.80 -18.11 -24.66
C LYS A 113 11.39 -19.55 -24.98
N SER A 114 10.48 -20.11 -24.18
CA SER A 114 9.93 -21.45 -24.43
C SER A 114 9.21 -21.55 -25.79
N ILE A 115 8.46 -20.49 -26.15
CA ILE A 115 7.76 -20.42 -27.45
C ILE A 115 8.77 -20.27 -28.60
N VAL A 116 9.78 -19.44 -28.44
CA VAL A 116 10.81 -19.16 -29.46
C VAL A 116 11.65 -20.38 -29.81
N ASP A 117 11.94 -21.23 -28.83
CA ASP A 117 12.66 -22.49 -29.07
C ASP A 117 11.87 -23.46 -29.98
N GLN A 118 10.56 -23.22 -30.14
CA GLN A 118 9.70 -24.04 -30.99
C GLN A 118 9.44 -23.43 -32.39
N ASP A 119 9.42 -22.09 -32.50
CA ASP A 119 9.09 -21.43 -33.77
C ASP A 119 9.70 -20.00 -33.84
N ARG A 120 10.53 -19.73 -34.88
CA ARG A 120 11.16 -18.45 -35.13
C ARG A 120 10.16 -17.31 -35.46
N ALA A 121 9.02 -17.63 -36.05
CA ALA A 121 7.99 -16.63 -36.39
C ALA A 121 7.35 -16.04 -35.12
N LEU A 122 7.25 -16.81 -34.06
CA LEU A 122 6.78 -16.34 -32.76
C LEU A 122 7.77 -15.43 -32.05
N LEU A 123 9.06 -15.45 -32.43
CA LEU A 123 10.08 -14.56 -31.87
C LEU A 123 9.75 -13.09 -32.13
N LEU A 124 9.40 -12.73 -33.35
CA LEU A 124 9.04 -11.36 -33.72
C LEU A 124 7.78 -10.91 -32.98
N TYR A 125 6.79 -11.79 -32.84
CA TYR A 125 5.58 -11.52 -32.09
C TYR A 125 5.88 -11.29 -30.60
N ALA A 126 6.73 -12.12 -30.01
CA ALA A 126 7.16 -11.98 -28.61
C ALA A 126 7.90 -10.67 -28.37
N ILE A 127 8.81 -10.27 -29.29
CA ILE A 127 9.56 -8.99 -29.17
C ILE A 127 8.61 -7.81 -29.24
N LEU A 128 7.62 -7.82 -30.14
CA LEU A 128 6.62 -6.76 -30.26
C LEU A 128 5.78 -6.63 -29.00
N ASN A 129 5.39 -7.75 -28.40
CA ASN A 129 4.60 -7.74 -27.15
C ASN A 129 5.42 -7.34 -25.93
N MET A 130 6.72 -7.61 -25.88
CA MET A 130 7.60 -7.16 -24.81
C MET A 130 7.70 -5.62 -24.74
N ARG A 131 7.57 -4.92 -25.86
CA ARG A 131 7.55 -3.44 -25.89
C ARG A 131 6.37 -2.84 -25.16
N LEU A 132 5.26 -3.57 -24.99
CA LEU A 132 4.08 -3.14 -24.27
C LEU A 132 4.25 -3.19 -22.74
N PHE A 133 5.31 -3.86 -22.25
CA PHE A 133 5.61 -4.05 -20.82
C PHE A 133 6.71 -3.16 -20.28
N ILE A 134 7.36 -2.39 -21.13
CA ILE A 134 8.47 -1.50 -20.74
C ILE A 134 7.96 -0.07 -20.50
#